data_159973709ff2915fd779deb759a6ea18
#
_entry.id   159973709ff2915fd779deb759a6ea18
#
_cell.length_a   1.000
_cell.length_b   1.000
_cell.length_c   1.000
_cell.angle_alpha   90.00
_cell.angle_beta   90.00
_cell.angle_gamma   90.00
#
_symmetry.space_group_name_H-M   'P 1'
#
loop_
_entity.id
_entity.type
_entity.pdbx_description
1 polymer ?
#
loop_
_entity_poly.entity_id
_entity_poly.type
_entity_poly.pdbx_seq_one_letter_code
_entity_poly.pdbx_strand_id
1 'polypeptide(L)'
;MERRIHPAPDGPARRLCAVDGSNATVPAAGAVFAAIAAAAVEESTLTDQEVQVHLLPPIEELEAILGGLRSMLELRLLARRVRATRSGLFVLDGSFYSMLLEINRLLIRYNQDHRHPHPPVWWNMFRPLLEAFFRDEDWQLVLECRRVIAHPKSATSTEDVEMLAPHLSGTVTDRSLWSSVLNAGEYSLPVSLIRQDRPHLLTGYRSPSLPNFRTYRTAIEHGYGQLYVLYYRPDAIGPAYRLELPAALIAREPLGAVLATFRSVLRVENVQEPLPQFLADVICRQLPHALAATAEGARTSLQREFDLSLVQRYLGPYRTPR
;
A
#
# COMPACT_ATOMS: atom_id res chain seq x y z
N MET A 1 -31.11 -2.53 4.43
CA MET A 1 -29.92 -3.39 4.52
C MET A 1 -30.07 -4.67 3.71
N GLU A 2 -31.14 -5.43 3.86
CA GLU A 2 -31.37 -6.70 3.13
C GLU A 2 -31.19 -6.65 1.61
N ARG A 3 -31.57 -5.56 0.96
CA ARG A 3 -31.37 -5.39 -0.51
C ARG A 3 -29.91 -5.24 -0.96
N ARG A 4 -28.97 -5.18 -0.03
CA ARG A 4 -27.52 -5.05 -0.32
C ARG A 4 -26.72 -6.30 -0.03
N ILE A 5 -27.40 -7.38 0.39
CA ILE A 5 -26.75 -8.64 0.77
C ILE A 5 -27.10 -9.70 -0.28
N HIS A 6 -26.08 -10.38 -0.74
CA HIS A 6 -26.23 -11.44 -1.74
C HIS A 6 -25.37 -12.65 -1.36
N PRO A 7 -25.82 -13.86 -1.65
CA PRO A 7 -24.93 -15.02 -1.59
C PRO A 7 -23.81 -14.88 -2.60
N ALA A 8 -22.60 -15.24 -2.20
CA ALA A 8 -21.46 -15.22 -3.10
C ALA A 8 -21.69 -16.27 -4.21
N PRO A 9 -21.66 -15.87 -5.49
CA PRO A 9 -21.83 -16.83 -6.57
C PRO A 9 -20.63 -17.79 -6.63
N ASP A 10 -20.88 -19.01 -7.04
CA ASP A 10 -19.81 -19.97 -7.26
C ASP A 10 -18.91 -19.54 -8.41
N GLY A 11 -17.64 -19.89 -8.30
CA GLY A 11 -16.66 -19.60 -9.35
C GLY A 11 -15.36 -20.37 -9.14
N PRO A 12 -14.56 -20.55 -10.20
CA PRO A 12 -13.28 -21.22 -10.10
C PRO A 12 -12.29 -20.33 -9.35
N ALA A 13 -11.63 -20.91 -8.34
CA ALA A 13 -10.50 -20.24 -7.68
C ALA A 13 -9.30 -20.15 -8.64
N ARG A 14 -8.57 -19.05 -8.55
CA ARG A 14 -7.36 -18.76 -9.32
C ARG A 14 -6.17 -18.68 -8.37
N ARG A 15 -4.96 -18.62 -8.92
CA ARG A 15 -3.78 -18.27 -8.12
C ARG A 15 -3.90 -16.84 -7.61
N LEU A 16 -3.39 -16.61 -6.42
CA LEU A 16 -3.36 -15.28 -5.81
C LEU A 16 -1.93 -14.87 -5.54
N CYS A 17 -1.57 -13.67 -6.00
CA CYS A 17 -0.33 -13.00 -5.69
C CYS A 17 -0.63 -11.76 -4.85
N ALA A 18 0.01 -11.63 -3.70
CA ALA A 18 -0.11 -10.46 -2.85
C ALA A 18 1.16 -9.62 -2.87
N VAL A 19 1.00 -8.30 -2.77
CA VAL A 19 2.10 -7.34 -2.66
C VAL A 19 1.91 -6.54 -1.39
N ASP A 20 2.99 -6.42 -0.64
CA ASP A 20 3.08 -5.59 0.56
C ASP A 20 4.41 -4.83 0.58
N GLY A 21 4.49 -3.75 1.35
CA GLY A 21 5.69 -2.96 1.51
C GLY A 21 5.92 -2.48 2.93
N SER A 22 7.17 -2.10 3.19
CA SER A 22 7.60 -1.56 4.46
C SER A 22 8.59 -0.42 4.26
N ASN A 23 8.69 0.45 5.26
CA ASN A 23 9.76 1.41 5.38
C ASN A 23 10.37 1.34 6.78
N ALA A 24 11.64 1.69 6.89
CA ALA A 24 12.37 1.69 8.16
C ALA A 24 13.38 2.82 8.21
N THR A 25 13.69 3.28 9.42
CA THR A 25 14.74 4.24 9.68
C THR A 25 15.61 3.79 10.84
N VAL A 26 16.91 4.06 10.74
CA VAL A 26 17.88 3.90 11.84
C VAL A 26 18.61 5.23 12.01
N PRO A 27 18.33 5.99 13.08
CA PRO A 27 18.96 7.28 13.28
C PRO A 27 20.46 7.12 13.64
N ALA A 28 21.27 8.04 13.14
CA ALA A 28 22.64 8.26 13.51
C ALA A 28 22.84 9.73 13.94
N ALA A 29 24.00 10.07 14.51
CA ALA A 29 24.22 11.41 15.09
C ALA A 29 24.09 12.55 14.07
N GLY A 30 24.53 12.37 12.85
CA GLY A 30 24.45 13.37 11.77
C GLY A 30 23.74 12.89 10.51
N ALA A 31 23.13 11.72 10.55
CA ALA A 31 22.49 11.11 9.39
C ALA A 31 21.35 10.16 9.81
N VAL A 32 20.57 9.70 8.85
CA VAL A 32 19.55 8.67 9.01
C VAL A 32 19.74 7.61 7.93
N PHE A 33 19.92 6.36 8.33
CA PHE A 33 19.74 5.25 7.39
C PHE A 33 18.24 5.04 7.19
N ALA A 34 17.80 5.10 5.95
CA ALA A 34 16.41 4.93 5.58
C ALA A 34 16.30 3.80 4.54
N ALA A 35 15.28 2.98 4.65
CA ALA A 35 15.00 1.94 3.68
C ALA A 35 13.51 1.89 3.34
N ILE A 36 13.23 1.53 2.10
CA ILE A 36 11.90 1.15 1.61
C ILE A 36 12.02 -0.22 0.95
N ALA A 37 11.01 -1.04 1.12
CA ALA A 37 10.94 -2.36 0.49
C ALA A 37 9.53 -2.67 0.04
N ALA A 38 9.42 -3.52 -0.98
CA ALA A 38 8.19 -4.20 -1.34
C ALA A 38 8.49 -5.66 -1.70
N ALA A 39 7.56 -6.55 -1.38
CA ALA A 39 7.64 -7.98 -1.68
C ALA A 39 6.35 -8.47 -2.34
N ALA A 40 6.47 -9.36 -3.30
CA ALA A 40 5.37 -10.04 -3.97
C ALA A 40 5.45 -11.54 -3.68
N VAL A 41 4.37 -12.10 -3.12
CA VAL A 41 4.25 -13.52 -2.81
C VAL A 41 3.08 -14.11 -3.59
N GLU A 42 3.33 -15.17 -4.34
CA GLU A 42 2.30 -15.94 -5.04
C GLU A 42 2.12 -17.28 -4.33
N GLU A 43 0.92 -17.54 -3.83
CA GLU A 43 0.60 -18.69 -2.97
C GLU A 43 1.48 -18.72 -1.71
N SER A 44 2.60 -19.42 -1.72
CA SER A 44 3.57 -19.46 -0.61
C SER A 44 5.00 -19.13 -1.04
N THR A 45 5.19 -18.64 -2.27
CA THR A 45 6.51 -18.42 -2.87
C THR A 45 6.76 -16.93 -3.09
N LEU A 46 7.90 -16.43 -2.58
CA LEU A 46 8.40 -15.10 -2.92
C LEU A 46 8.73 -15.08 -4.42
N THR A 47 8.03 -14.25 -5.18
CA THR A 47 8.15 -14.20 -6.65
C THR A 47 8.88 -12.97 -7.14
N ASP A 48 8.91 -11.90 -6.34
CA ASP A 48 9.58 -10.65 -6.67
C ASP A 48 9.78 -9.81 -5.40
N GLN A 49 10.84 -9.00 -5.39
CA GLN A 49 11.08 -8.05 -4.32
C GLN A 49 11.93 -6.87 -4.80
N GLU A 50 11.80 -5.75 -4.12
CA GLU A 50 12.65 -4.59 -4.34
C GLU A 50 12.96 -3.93 -3.01
N VAL A 51 14.23 -3.59 -2.77
CA VAL A 51 14.70 -2.90 -1.57
C VAL A 51 15.60 -1.76 -1.96
N GLN A 52 15.38 -0.58 -1.41
CA GLN A 52 16.23 0.59 -1.58
C GLN A 52 16.70 1.08 -0.21
N VAL A 53 18.00 1.30 -0.06
CA VAL A 53 18.61 1.81 1.17
C VAL A 53 19.34 3.10 0.87
N HIS A 54 19.12 4.10 1.72
CA HIS A 54 19.66 5.45 1.57
C HIS A 54 20.28 5.93 2.88
N LEU A 55 21.36 6.69 2.78
CA LEU A 55 21.90 7.48 3.87
C LEU A 55 21.52 8.94 3.65
N LEU A 56 20.69 9.48 4.51
CA LEU A 56 20.08 10.80 4.37
C LEU A 56 20.54 11.73 5.49
N PRO A 57 20.58 13.06 5.26
CA PRO A 57 20.63 14.01 6.36
C PRO A 57 19.36 13.87 7.22
N PRO A 58 19.34 14.39 8.45
CA PRO A 58 18.10 14.52 9.21
C PRO A 58 17.09 15.37 8.44
N ILE A 59 15.89 14.83 8.23
CA ILE A 59 14.82 15.43 7.43
C ILE A 59 13.55 15.47 8.27
N GLU A 60 12.91 16.63 8.33
CA GLU A 60 11.56 16.73 8.87
C GLU A 60 10.57 15.95 7.99
N GLU A 61 9.59 15.31 8.62
CA GLU A 61 8.57 14.52 7.94
C GLU A 61 9.11 13.34 7.09
N LEU A 62 10.30 12.81 7.42
CA LEU A 62 10.91 11.70 6.68
C LEU A 62 9.97 10.50 6.55
N GLU A 63 9.20 10.18 7.60
CA GLU A 63 8.24 9.07 7.57
C GLU A 63 7.14 9.27 6.50
N ALA A 64 6.65 10.49 6.32
CA ALA A 64 5.67 10.78 5.27
C ALA A 64 6.28 10.64 3.86
N ILE A 65 7.55 11.04 3.69
CA ILE A 65 8.29 10.86 2.44
C ILE A 65 8.47 9.38 2.14
N LEU A 66 8.95 8.60 3.11
CA LEU A 66 9.17 7.16 2.95
C LEU A 66 7.85 6.40 2.73
N GLY A 67 6.77 6.79 3.40
CA GLY A 67 5.44 6.22 3.18
C GLY A 67 4.98 6.36 1.72
N GLY A 68 5.10 7.55 1.16
CA GLY A 68 4.75 7.79 -0.26
C GLY A 68 5.66 7.05 -1.25
N LEU A 69 6.97 6.99 -0.97
CA LEU A 69 7.92 6.22 -1.80
C LEU A 69 7.67 4.71 -1.71
N ARG A 70 7.35 4.20 -0.53
CA ARG A 70 6.92 2.81 -0.31
C ARG A 70 5.69 2.49 -1.15
N SER A 71 4.64 3.32 -1.06
CA SER A 71 3.40 3.13 -1.84
C SER A 71 3.66 3.14 -3.35
N MET A 72 4.57 3.99 -3.84
CA MET A 72 5.00 3.95 -5.25
C MET A 72 5.71 2.63 -5.58
N LEU A 73 6.58 2.15 -4.69
CA LEU A 73 7.32 0.91 -4.89
C LEU A 73 6.38 -0.31 -4.94
N GLU A 74 5.40 -0.37 -4.04
CA GLU A 74 4.35 -1.40 -4.01
C GLU A 74 3.55 -1.41 -5.32
N LEU A 75 3.06 -0.26 -5.78
CA LEU A 75 2.31 -0.16 -7.05
C LEU A 75 3.16 -0.56 -8.25
N ARG A 76 4.44 -0.19 -8.29
CA ARG A 76 5.37 -0.62 -9.34
C ARG A 76 5.61 -2.11 -9.33
N LEU A 77 5.85 -2.69 -8.16
CA LEU A 77 6.03 -4.14 -8.03
C LEU A 77 4.78 -4.89 -8.47
N LEU A 78 3.61 -4.42 -8.04
CA LEU A 78 2.31 -4.96 -8.44
C LEU A 78 2.11 -4.87 -9.96
N ALA A 79 2.36 -3.71 -10.58
CA ALA A 79 2.25 -3.52 -12.01
C ALA A 79 3.21 -4.46 -12.79
N ARG A 80 4.44 -4.62 -12.30
CA ARG A 80 5.44 -5.56 -12.86
C ARG A 80 4.91 -7.00 -12.83
N ARG A 81 4.31 -7.43 -11.72
CA ARG A 81 3.70 -8.77 -11.60
C ARG A 81 2.47 -8.94 -12.50
N VAL A 82 1.63 -7.94 -12.61
CA VAL A 82 0.46 -7.94 -13.52
C VAL A 82 0.88 -8.09 -14.98
N ARG A 83 1.97 -7.41 -15.40
CA ARG A 83 2.52 -7.53 -16.77
C ARG A 83 3.15 -8.92 -17.02
N ALA A 84 3.83 -9.44 -16.02
CA ALA A 84 4.54 -10.73 -16.14
C ALA A 84 3.60 -11.95 -16.19
N THR A 85 2.38 -11.86 -15.67
CA THR A 85 1.46 -12.98 -15.50
C THR A 85 0.12 -12.71 -16.17
N ARG A 86 -0.33 -13.60 -17.06
CA ARG A 86 -1.60 -13.43 -17.78
C ARG A 86 -2.84 -13.89 -16.99
N SER A 87 -2.65 -14.72 -15.99
CA SER A 87 -3.72 -15.30 -15.16
C SER A 87 -3.43 -15.06 -13.68
N GLY A 88 -4.45 -15.13 -12.84
CA GLY A 88 -4.35 -14.93 -11.41
C GLY A 88 -5.06 -13.67 -10.93
N LEU A 89 -5.27 -13.60 -9.63
CA LEU A 89 -5.75 -12.43 -8.91
C LEU A 89 -4.57 -11.80 -8.14
N PHE A 90 -4.51 -10.51 -8.11
CA PHE A 90 -3.48 -9.76 -7.38
C PHE A 90 -4.12 -9.02 -6.22
N VAL A 91 -3.51 -9.09 -5.06
CA VAL A 91 -3.95 -8.37 -3.85
C VAL A 91 -2.88 -7.37 -3.43
N LEU A 92 -3.31 -6.13 -3.27
CA LEU A 92 -2.54 -5.09 -2.64
C LEU A 92 -2.84 -5.09 -1.15
N ASP A 93 -1.81 -5.19 -0.30
CA ASP A 93 -2.00 -5.02 1.15
C ASP A 93 -2.24 -3.54 1.46
N GLY A 94 -3.41 -3.26 1.99
CA GLY A 94 -3.84 -1.89 2.26
C GLY A 94 -5.00 -1.43 1.39
N SER A 95 -5.22 -0.13 1.36
CA SER A 95 -6.29 0.52 0.60
C SER A 95 -5.71 1.32 -0.55
N PHE A 96 -6.30 1.23 -1.73
CA PHE A 96 -5.97 2.12 -2.85
C PHE A 96 -6.03 3.59 -2.44
N TYR A 97 -7.05 3.93 -1.65
CA TYR A 97 -7.22 5.30 -1.16
C TYR A 97 -6.06 5.76 -0.28
N SER A 98 -5.67 4.95 0.70
CA SER A 98 -4.57 5.29 1.63
C SER A 98 -3.24 5.45 0.90
N MET A 99 -2.93 4.57 -0.04
CA MET A 99 -1.72 4.68 -0.87
C MET A 99 -1.68 5.98 -1.67
N LEU A 100 -2.79 6.32 -2.28
CA LEU A 100 -2.85 7.54 -3.07
C LEU A 100 -2.73 8.79 -2.19
N LEU A 101 -3.23 8.77 -0.94
CA LEU A 101 -2.99 9.83 0.03
C LEU A 101 -1.51 9.95 0.42
N GLU A 102 -0.82 8.82 0.63
CA GLU A 102 0.62 8.81 0.95
C GLU A 102 1.45 9.36 -0.22
N ILE A 103 1.17 8.91 -1.44
CA ILE A 103 1.80 9.46 -2.65
C ILE A 103 1.52 10.95 -2.80
N ASN A 104 0.29 11.37 -2.49
CA ASN A 104 -0.11 12.77 -2.52
C ASN A 104 0.71 13.63 -1.55
N ARG A 105 0.86 13.18 -0.31
CA ARG A 105 1.68 13.88 0.70
C ARG A 105 3.14 14.00 0.25
N LEU A 106 3.71 12.93 -0.26
CA LEU A 106 5.05 12.93 -0.84
C LEU A 106 5.19 13.98 -1.95
N LEU A 107 4.25 14.04 -2.89
CA LEU A 107 4.29 14.96 -4.02
C LEU A 107 4.08 16.43 -3.60
N ILE A 108 3.26 16.68 -2.59
CA ILE A 108 3.12 18.02 -1.99
C ILE A 108 4.47 18.45 -1.43
N ARG A 109 5.14 17.61 -0.66
CA ARG A 109 6.45 17.90 -0.08
C ARG A 109 7.50 18.10 -1.15
N TYR A 110 7.62 17.19 -2.10
CA TYR A 110 8.51 17.33 -3.26
C TYR A 110 8.33 18.68 -3.95
N ASN A 111 7.09 19.09 -4.18
CA ASN A 111 6.76 20.33 -4.87
C ASN A 111 7.08 21.58 -4.03
N GLN A 112 6.91 21.52 -2.71
CA GLN A 112 7.29 22.59 -1.79
C GLN A 112 8.81 22.79 -1.79
N ASP A 113 9.57 21.71 -1.67
CA ASP A 113 11.01 21.74 -1.60
C ASP A 113 11.63 22.21 -2.93
N HIS A 114 11.05 21.82 -4.08
CA HIS A 114 11.54 22.24 -5.41
C HIS A 114 11.18 23.68 -5.80
N ARG A 115 10.30 24.33 -5.04
CA ARG A 115 10.08 25.79 -5.19
C ARG A 115 11.10 26.64 -4.45
N HIS A 116 11.85 26.02 -3.56
CA HIS A 116 12.92 26.72 -2.85
C HIS A 116 14.04 27.08 -3.85
N PRO A 117 14.68 28.25 -3.74
CA PRO A 117 15.82 28.62 -4.60
C PRO A 117 16.94 27.59 -4.59
N HIS A 118 17.07 26.86 -3.48
CA HIS A 118 18.05 25.80 -3.29
C HIS A 118 17.34 24.53 -2.81
N PRO A 119 16.74 23.73 -3.72
CA PRO A 119 16.07 22.50 -3.34
C PRO A 119 17.07 21.51 -2.73
N PRO A 120 16.63 20.73 -1.73
CA PRO A 120 17.50 19.74 -1.08
C PRO A 120 18.07 18.72 -2.07
N VAL A 121 19.38 18.55 -2.05
CA VAL A 121 20.09 17.65 -2.98
C VAL A 121 19.71 16.18 -2.78
N TRP A 122 19.30 15.80 -1.56
CA TRP A 122 18.91 14.43 -1.26
C TRP A 122 17.69 13.94 -2.06
N TRP A 123 16.85 14.84 -2.63
CA TRP A 123 15.79 14.44 -3.56
C TRP A 123 16.31 13.71 -4.79
N ASN A 124 17.55 13.97 -5.19
CA ASN A 124 18.17 13.28 -6.31
C ASN A 124 18.30 11.76 -6.08
N MET A 125 18.33 11.31 -4.81
CA MET A 125 18.38 9.88 -4.46
C MET A 125 17.06 9.18 -4.80
N PHE A 126 15.93 9.87 -4.66
CA PHE A 126 14.60 9.34 -4.93
C PHE A 126 14.10 9.59 -6.35
N ARG A 127 14.77 10.48 -7.06
CA ARG A 127 14.40 10.90 -8.43
C ARG A 127 14.24 9.72 -9.40
N PRO A 128 15.10 8.70 -9.41
CA PRO A 128 14.95 7.56 -10.32
C PRO A 128 13.64 6.79 -10.09
N LEU A 129 13.21 6.60 -8.82
CA LEU A 129 11.95 5.95 -8.47
C LEU A 129 10.76 6.82 -8.89
N LEU A 130 10.79 8.12 -8.56
CA LEU A 130 9.73 9.07 -8.93
C LEU A 130 9.55 9.13 -10.45
N GLU A 131 10.62 9.34 -11.20
CA GLU A 131 10.55 9.43 -12.66
C GLU A 131 10.07 8.13 -13.31
N ALA A 132 10.52 6.98 -12.80
CA ALA A 132 10.10 5.69 -13.32
C ALA A 132 8.62 5.44 -13.03
N PHE A 133 8.13 5.74 -11.82
CA PHE A 133 6.73 5.58 -11.45
C PHE A 133 5.78 6.36 -12.38
N PHE A 134 6.13 7.62 -12.70
CA PHE A 134 5.31 8.45 -13.58
C PHE A 134 5.47 8.10 -15.05
N ARG A 135 6.70 7.79 -15.50
CA ARG A 135 6.96 7.43 -16.90
C ARG A 135 6.29 6.12 -17.29
N ASP A 136 6.34 5.13 -16.41
CA ASP A 136 5.88 3.77 -16.69
C ASP A 136 4.36 3.60 -16.46
N GLU A 137 3.68 4.64 -15.94
CA GLU A 137 2.23 4.71 -15.68
C GLU A 137 1.71 3.48 -14.89
N ASP A 138 2.54 2.98 -13.96
CA ASP A 138 2.25 1.77 -13.18
C ASP A 138 0.95 1.87 -12.38
N TRP A 139 0.65 3.05 -11.85
CA TRP A 139 -0.57 3.38 -11.13
C TRP A 139 -1.83 3.26 -12.00
N GLN A 140 -1.77 3.68 -13.28
CA GLN A 140 -2.89 3.56 -14.21
C GLN A 140 -3.17 2.10 -14.51
N LEU A 141 -2.11 1.33 -14.80
CA LEU A 141 -2.25 -0.10 -15.02
C LEU A 141 -2.93 -0.80 -13.84
N VAL A 142 -2.58 -0.46 -12.61
CA VAL A 142 -3.15 -1.07 -11.41
C VAL A 142 -4.63 -0.69 -11.23
N LEU A 143 -4.97 0.59 -11.37
CA LEU A 143 -6.36 1.08 -11.20
C LEU A 143 -7.30 0.63 -12.31
N GLU A 144 -6.80 0.39 -13.52
CA GLU A 144 -7.60 -0.09 -14.66
C GLU A 144 -7.55 -1.62 -14.82
N CYS A 145 -6.80 -2.31 -13.95
CA CYS A 145 -6.63 -3.75 -14.06
C CYS A 145 -7.87 -4.52 -13.56
N ARG A 146 -8.36 -5.43 -14.39
CA ARG A 146 -9.46 -6.33 -14.04
C ARG A 146 -9.08 -7.48 -13.09
N ARG A 147 -7.84 -7.53 -12.64
CA ARG A 147 -7.30 -8.65 -11.82
C ARG A 147 -6.67 -8.17 -10.51
N VAL A 148 -6.79 -6.90 -10.18
CA VAL A 148 -6.24 -6.33 -8.96
C VAL A 148 -7.35 -5.97 -8.00
N ILE A 149 -7.17 -6.34 -6.73
CA ILE A 149 -8.00 -5.89 -5.61
C ILE A 149 -7.10 -5.32 -4.53
N ALA A 150 -7.64 -4.46 -3.67
CA ALA A 150 -6.96 -4.08 -2.43
C ALA A 150 -7.72 -4.65 -1.23
N HIS A 151 -6.96 -5.10 -0.23
CA HIS A 151 -7.51 -5.66 1.01
C HIS A 151 -6.90 -4.98 2.23
N PRO A 152 -7.52 -3.91 2.76
CA PRO A 152 -7.06 -3.27 3.98
C PRO A 152 -7.37 -4.13 5.20
N LYS A 153 -6.33 -4.54 5.93
CA LYS A 153 -6.43 -5.37 7.16
C LYS A 153 -7.15 -4.65 8.29
N SER A 154 -6.90 -3.34 8.42
CA SER A 154 -7.46 -2.49 9.48
C SER A 154 -8.31 -1.39 8.86
N ALA A 155 -9.56 -1.69 8.53
CA ALA A 155 -10.49 -0.67 8.07
C ALA A 155 -11.13 0.02 9.28
N THR A 156 -10.85 1.32 9.43
CA THR A 156 -11.45 2.19 10.45
C THR A 156 -12.63 3.01 9.90
N SER A 157 -13.03 2.75 8.66
CA SER A 157 -14.17 3.43 8.02
C SER A 157 -15.46 3.21 8.82
N THR A 158 -16.26 4.26 8.92
CA THR A 158 -17.57 4.29 9.60
C THR A 158 -18.69 4.77 8.67
N GLU A 159 -18.42 4.88 7.37
CA GLU A 159 -19.35 5.46 6.41
C GLU A 159 -20.65 4.66 6.24
N ASP A 160 -20.55 3.33 6.21
CA ASP A 160 -21.73 2.47 6.17
C ASP A 160 -22.46 2.47 7.51
N VAL A 161 -21.75 2.55 8.64
CA VAL A 161 -22.34 2.70 9.97
C VAL A 161 -23.13 4.01 10.05
N GLU A 162 -22.53 5.12 9.65
CA GLU A 162 -23.19 6.43 9.65
C GLU A 162 -24.48 6.44 8.81
N MET A 163 -24.48 5.72 7.70
CA MET A 163 -25.61 5.67 6.78
C MET A 163 -26.68 4.64 7.18
N LEU A 164 -26.26 3.44 7.59
CA LEU A 164 -27.16 2.29 7.79
C LEU A 164 -27.56 2.09 9.25
N ALA A 165 -26.74 2.53 10.20
CA ALA A 165 -26.93 2.38 11.63
C ALA A 165 -26.36 3.60 12.40
N PRO A 166 -26.89 4.82 12.16
CA PRO A 166 -26.31 6.07 12.68
C PRO A 166 -26.23 6.09 14.23
N HIS A 167 -27.10 5.33 14.91
CA HIS A 167 -27.07 5.19 16.37
C HIS A 167 -25.83 4.44 16.89
N LEU A 168 -25.08 3.74 16.03
CA LEU A 168 -23.82 3.06 16.34
C LEU A 168 -22.58 3.86 15.91
N SER A 169 -22.78 5.04 15.34
CA SER A 169 -21.67 5.90 14.88
C SER A 169 -20.72 6.24 16.02
N GLY A 170 -19.41 6.15 15.76
CA GLY A 170 -18.35 6.39 16.75
C GLY A 170 -18.03 5.20 17.67
N THR A 171 -18.82 4.12 17.64
CA THR A 171 -18.59 2.93 18.47
C THR A 171 -18.25 1.67 17.68
N VAL A 172 -18.64 1.62 16.40
CA VAL A 172 -18.49 0.45 15.52
C VAL A 172 -17.91 0.88 14.19
N THR A 173 -17.05 0.06 13.62
CA THR A 173 -16.53 0.25 12.25
C THR A 173 -17.44 -0.44 11.24
N ASP A 174 -17.32 -0.05 9.95
CA ASP A 174 -18.05 -0.71 8.86
C ASP A 174 -17.74 -2.22 8.80
N ARG A 175 -16.48 -2.61 9.04
CA ARG A 175 -16.09 -4.03 9.10
C ARG A 175 -16.83 -4.77 10.21
N SER A 176 -16.95 -4.16 11.39
CA SER A 176 -17.68 -4.77 12.52
C SER A 176 -19.19 -4.87 12.24
N LEU A 177 -19.77 -3.82 11.64
CA LEU A 177 -21.16 -3.83 11.20
C LEU A 177 -21.42 -4.98 10.22
N TRP A 178 -20.65 -5.07 9.14
CA TRP A 178 -20.83 -6.10 8.12
C TRP A 178 -20.51 -7.52 8.65
N SER A 179 -19.59 -7.66 9.60
CA SER A 179 -19.33 -8.94 10.27
C SER A 179 -20.52 -9.45 11.07
N SER A 180 -21.36 -8.55 11.61
CA SER A 180 -22.56 -8.90 12.37
C SER A 180 -23.78 -9.15 11.48
N VAL A 181 -23.79 -8.60 10.28
CA VAL A 181 -24.95 -8.59 9.37
C VAL A 181 -24.87 -9.69 8.31
N LEU A 182 -23.67 -9.97 7.77
CA LEU A 182 -23.46 -10.98 6.73
C LEU A 182 -23.42 -12.38 7.34
N ASN A 183 -24.10 -13.33 6.72
CA ASN A 183 -23.89 -14.76 6.97
C ASN A 183 -22.67 -15.29 6.23
N ALA A 184 -22.22 -16.50 6.60
CA ALA A 184 -21.15 -17.19 5.89
C ALA A 184 -21.47 -17.35 4.39
N GLY A 185 -20.55 -16.98 3.54
CA GLY A 185 -20.71 -17.02 2.09
C GLY A 185 -21.48 -15.83 1.50
N GLU A 186 -21.85 -14.82 2.30
CA GLU A 186 -22.53 -13.63 1.80
C GLU A 186 -21.58 -12.45 1.59
N TYR A 187 -21.96 -11.54 0.70
CA TYR A 187 -21.25 -10.29 0.45
C TYR A 187 -22.23 -9.12 0.32
N SER A 188 -21.74 -7.91 0.59
CA SER A 188 -22.46 -6.68 0.30
C SER A 188 -22.30 -6.31 -1.18
N LEU A 189 -23.30 -5.71 -1.81
CA LEU A 189 -23.13 -5.15 -3.15
C LEU A 189 -21.99 -4.12 -3.18
N PRO A 190 -21.19 -4.10 -4.27
CA PRO A 190 -20.18 -3.07 -4.46
C PRO A 190 -20.81 -1.67 -4.45
N VAL A 191 -20.26 -0.78 -3.64
CA VAL A 191 -20.62 0.64 -3.60
C VAL A 191 -19.39 1.48 -3.92
N SER A 192 -19.58 2.68 -4.47
CA SER A 192 -18.45 3.57 -4.75
C SER A 192 -17.63 3.80 -3.48
N LEU A 193 -16.32 3.64 -3.58
CA LEU A 193 -15.38 3.91 -2.48
C LEU A 193 -15.37 5.40 -2.12
N ILE A 194 -15.61 6.26 -3.12
CA ILE A 194 -15.65 7.70 -2.93
C ILE A 194 -17.07 8.17 -3.10
N ARG A 195 -17.58 8.78 -2.04
CA ARG A 195 -18.90 9.40 -2.06
C ARG A 195 -18.83 10.72 -2.82
N GLN A 196 -19.82 10.98 -3.65
CA GLN A 196 -19.90 12.21 -4.46
C GLN A 196 -19.98 13.49 -3.61
N ASP A 197 -20.49 13.38 -2.38
CA ASP A 197 -20.62 14.47 -1.42
C ASP A 197 -19.30 14.80 -0.68
N ARG A 198 -18.29 13.96 -0.79
CA ARG A 198 -16.95 14.16 -0.22
C ARG A 198 -15.87 13.98 -1.30
N PRO A 199 -15.79 14.89 -2.29
CA PRO A 199 -14.74 14.81 -3.28
C PRO A 199 -13.39 14.98 -2.59
N HIS A 200 -12.60 13.90 -2.58
CA HIS A 200 -11.22 13.97 -2.11
C HIS A 200 -10.40 14.68 -3.16
N LEU A 201 -10.27 15.96 -2.98
CA LEU A 201 -9.46 16.79 -3.84
C LEU A 201 -8.00 16.42 -3.58
N LEU A 202 -7.37 15.86 -4.58
CA LEU A 202 -5.92 15.90 -4.72
C LEU A 202 -5.53 17.37 -4.94
N THR A 203 -5.78 18.20 -3.93
CA THR A 203 -5.55 19.64 -3.98
C THR A 203 -4.09 19.93 -3.72
N GLY A 204 -3.53 20.82 -4.48
CA GLY A 204 -2.21 21.39 -4.23
C GLY A 204 -1.15 21.11 -5.28
N TYR A 205 -1.48 20.35 -6.32
CA TYR A 205 -0.53 20.08 -7.40
C TYR A 205 -0.46 21.23 -8.41
N ARG A 206 0.63 21.94 -8.35
CA ARG A 206 1.15 22.61 -9.55
C ARG A 206 2.27 21.72 -10.06
N SER A 207 2.15 21.31 -11.30
CA SER A 207 3.00 20.35 -11.99
C SER A 207 4.46 20.41 -11.56
N PRO A 208 4.97 19.41 -10.86
CA PRO A 208 6.41 19.22 -10.77
C PRO A 208 6.96 18.90 -12.16
N SER A 209 8.27 19.07 -12.31
CA SER A 209 9.04 18.68 -13.50
C SER A 209 9.13 17.15 -13.67
N LEU A 210 8.13 16.41 -13.21
CA LEU A 210 8.07 14.96 -13.35
C LEU A 210 7.36 14.58 -14.66
N PRO A 211 7.84 13.55 -15.37
CA PRO A 211 7.22 13.10 -16.61
C PRO A 211 5.79 12.63 -16.36
N ASN A 212 4.88 12.85 -17.32
CA ASN A 212 3.50 12.38 -17.28
C ASN A 212 2.66 12.79 -16.03
N PHE A 213 3.17 13.75 -15.22
CA PHE A 213 2.48 14.14 -13.98
C PHE A 213 1.07 14.70 -14.23
N ARG A 214 0.87 15.41 -15.32
CA ARG A 214 -0.46 15.95 -15.67
C ARG A 214 -1.43 14.82 -15.99
N THR A 215 -0.99 13.82 -16.73
CA THR A 215 -1.75 12.60 -17.05
C THR A 215 -2.09 11.84 -15.76
N TYR A 216 -1.10 11.67 -14.86
CA TYR A 216 -1.30 11.08 -13.55
C TYR A 216 -2.43 11.77 -12.79
N ARG A 217 -2.39 13.09 -12.67
CA ARG A 217 -3.41 13.86 -11.96
C ARG A 217 -4.81 13.59 -12.51
N THR A 218 -4.99 13.73 -13.82
CA THR A 218 -6.29 13.51 -14.48
C THR A 218 -6.80 12.09 -14.26
N ALA A 219 -5.94 11.09 -14.40
CA ALA A 219 -6.35 9.70 -14.28
C ALA A 219 -6.59 9.30 -12.81
N ILE A 220 -5.87 9.87 -11.84
CA ILE A 220 -6.19 9.68 -10.43
C ILE A 220 -7.56 10.29 -10.09
N GLU A 221 -7.83 11.52 -10.52
CA GLU A 221 -9.13 12.16 -10.32
C GLU A 221 -10.27 11.32 -10.95
N HIS A 222 -10.04 10.74 -12.13
CA HIS A 222 -10.99 9.85 -12.78
C HIS A 222 -11.03 8.47 -12.11
N GLY A 223 -9.87 7.86 -11.86
CA GLY A 223 -9.74 6.50 -11.33
C GLY A 223 -10.33 6.32 -9.93
N TYR A 224 -10.28 7.35 -9.10
CA TYR A 224 -10.92 7.32 -7.80
C TYR A 224 -12.43 7.11 -7.89
N GLY A 225 -13.11 7.79 -8.82
CA GLY A 225 -14.53 7.60 -9.06
C GLY A 225 -14.88 6.20 -9.59
N GLN A 226 -13.87 5.43 -9.98
CA GLN A 226 -13.99 4.07 -10.51
C GLN A 226 -13.58 2.98 -9.50
N LEU A 227 -13.40 3.31 -8.22
CA LEU A 227 -13.15 2.35 -7.16
C LEU A 227 -14.42 2.05 -6.39
N TYR A 228 -14.60 0.78 -6.09
CA TYR A 228 -15.74 0.26 -5.35
C TYR A 228 -15.26 -0.49 -4.12
N VAL A 229 -16.09 -0.54 -3.08
CA VAL A 229 -15.87 -1.34 -1.88
C VAL A 229 -17.02 -2.33 -1.71
N LEU A 230 -16.68 -3.54 -1.30
CA LEU A 230 -17.63 -4.53 -0.81
C LEU A 230 -17.09 -5.19 0.46
N TYR A 231 -17.97 -5.78 1.22
CA TYR A 231 -17.63 -6.63 2.37
C TYR A 231 -18.04 -8.06 2.06
N TYR A 232 -17.18 -9.01 2.35
CA TYR A 232 -17.39 -10.43 2.11
C TYR A 232 -17.08 -11.23 3.37
N ARG A 233 -18.01 -12.09 3.77
CA ARG A 233 -17.83 -13.01 4.90
C ARG A 233 -17.72 -14.46 4.38
N PRO A 234 -16.49 -15.00 4.21
CA PRO A 234 -16.28 -16.32 3.59
C PRO A 234 -16.76 -17.49 4.45
N ASP A 235 -16.74 -17.34 5.78
CA ASP A 235 -17.07 -18.39 6.73
C ASP A 235 -17.81 -17.84 7.98
N ALA A 236 -18.26 -18.74 8.86
CA ALA A 236 -19.04 -18.38 10.02
C ALA A 236 -18.19 -17.89 11.22
N ILE A 237 -16.91 -18.20 11.23
CA ILE A 237 -16.00 -17.92 12.36
C ILE A 237 -15.28 -16.58 12.14
N GLY A 238 -14.84 -16.32 10.92
CA GLY A 238 -14.09 -15.11 10.57
C GLY A 238 -14.93 -13.83 10.49
N PRO A 239 -14.28 -12.67 10.49
CA PRO A 239 -14.94 -11.39 10.25
C PRO A 239 -15.31 -11.22 8.78
N ALA A 240 -16.08 -10.19 8.46
CA ALA A 240 -16.21 -9.73 7.09
C ALA A 240 -14.90 -9.05 6.63
N TYR A 241 -14.50 -9.33 5.40
CA TYR A 241 -13.33 -8.75 4.75
C TYR A 241 -13.76 -7.59 3.86
N ARG A 242 -13.10 -6.46 4.01
CA ARG A 242 -13.26 -5.33 3.10
C ARG A 242 -12.40 -5.57 1.86
N LEU A 243 -13.02 -5.51 0.69
CA LEU A 243 -12.33 -5.60 -0.60
C LEU A 243 -12.61 -4.34 -1.39
N GLU A 244 -11.55 -3.72 -1.91
CA GLU A 244 -11.64 -2.57 -2.80
C GLU A 244 -11.33 -3.03 -4.22
N LEU A 245 -12.20 -2.66 -5.16
CA LEU A 245 -12.25 -3.22 -6.50
C LEU A 245 -12.28 -2.10 -7.54
N PRO A 246 -11.41 -2.13 -8.57
CA PRO A 246 -11.59 -1.27 -9.75
C PRO A 246 -12.86 -1.60 -10.52
N ALA A 247 -13.51 -0.60 -11.10
CA ALA A 247 -14.67 -0.78 -11.96
C ALA A 247 -14.40 -1.75 -13.12
N ALA A 248 -13.20 -1.73 -13.66
CA ALA A 248 -12.77 -2.63 -14.73
C ALA A 248 -12.83 -4.12 -14.32
N LEU A 249 -12.57 -4.43 -13.04
CA LEU A 249 -12.72 -5.77 -12.50
C LEU A 249 -14.20 -6.14 -12.42
N ILE A 250 -15.03 -5.29 -11.81
CA ILE A 250 -16.47 -5.56 -11.63
C ILE A 250 -17.18 -5.76 -12.98
N ALA A 251 -16.80 -4.98 -14.00
CA ALA A 251 -17.43 -5.04 -15.32
C ALA A 251 -17.03 -6.26 -16.15
N ARG A 252 -15.88 -6.85 -15.90
CA ARG A 252 -15.27 -7.86 -16.81
C ARG A 252 -14.99 -9.21 -16.18
N GLU A 253 -14.94 -9.28 -14.85
CA GLU A 253 -14.64 -10.52 -14.15
C GLU A 253 -15.87 -11.00 -13.38
N PRO A 254 -16.16 -12.31 -13.40
CA PRO A 254 -17.19 -12.88 -12.55
C PRO A 254 -16.79 -12.67 -11.07
N LEU A 255 -17.60 -11.93 -10.33
CA LEU A 255 -17.32 -11.65 -8.91
C LEU A 255 -17.17 -12.95 -8.10
N GLY A 256 -17.91 -14.01 -8.47
CA GLY A 256 -17.77 -15.33 -7.86
C GLY A 256 -16.36 -15.90 -7.95
N ALA A 257 -15.68 -15.75 -9.09
CA ALA A 257 -14.30 -16.20 -9.24
C ALA A 257 -13.33 -15.41 -8.37
N VAL A 258 -13.58 -14.11 -8.18
CA VAL A 258 -12.77 -13.26 -7.28
C VAL A 258 -12.96 -13.68 -5.82
N LEU A 259 -14.21 -13.84 -5.37
CA LEU A 259 -14.54 -14.22 -3.99
C LEU A 259 -14.09 -15.65 -3.69
N ALA A 260 -14.27 -16.60 -4.63
CA ALA A 260 -13.77 -17.98 -4.51
C ALA A 260 -12.25 -18.02 -4.39
N THR A 261 -11.53 -17.22 -5.20
CA THR A 261 -10.07 -17.11 -5.12
C THR A 261 -9.64 -16.58 -3.77
N PHE A 262 -10.25 -15.48 -3.31
CA PHE A 262 -9.95 -14.89 -2.01
C PHE A 262 -10.18 -15.92 -0.88
N ARG A 263 -11.34 -16.60 -0.87
CA ARG A 263 -11.69 -17.63 0.10
C ARG A 263 -10.70 -18.81 0.11
N SER A 264 -10.21 -19.23 -1.05
CA SER A 264 -9.33 -20.41 -1.18
C SER A 264 -8.00 -20.25 -0.44
N VAL A 265 -7.55 -19.03 -0.20
CA VAL A 265 -6.26 -18.71 0.43
C VAL A 265 -6.38 -18.26 1.91
N LEU A 266 -7.60 -18.23 2.46
CA LEU A 266 -7.88 -17.91 3.87
C LEU A 266 -7.77 -19.12 4.82
N ARG A 267 -7.18 -20.23 4.40
CA ARG A 267 -7.25 -21.55 5.08
C ARG A 267 -6.22 -21.75 6.20
N VAL A 268 -5.50 -20.73 6.62
CA VAL A 268 -4.53 -20.86 7.70
C VAL A 268 -5.22 -20.58 9.02
N GLU A 269 -5.23 -21.57 9.92
CA GLU A 269 -5.74 -21.39 11.28
C GLU A 269 -5.08 -20.18 11.95
N ASN A 270 -5.90 -19.34 12.57
CA ASN A 270 -5.49 -18.12 13.29
C ASN A 270 -4.94 -16.98 12.42
N VAL A 271 -4.90 -17.09 11.09
CA VAL A 271 -4.54 -16.01 10.19
C VAL A 271 -5.81 -15.46 9.52
N GLN A 272 -6.20 -14.24 9.87
CA GLN A 272 -7.41 -13.58 9.36
C GLN A 272 -7.08 -12.76 8.09
N GLU A 273 -6.23 -13.28 7.22
CA GLU A 273 -5.84 -12.66 5.95
C GLU A 273 -5.41 -13.73 4.94
N PRO A 274 -5.42 -13.43 3.62
CA PRO A 274 -4.88 -14.33 2.62
C PRO A 274 -3.44 -14.73 2.92
N LEU A 275 -3.12 -16.02 2.84
CA LEU A 275 -1.77 -16.52 3.12
C LEU A 275 -0.66 -15.78 2.36
N PRO A 276 -0.79 -15.48 1.04
CA PRO A 276 0.24 -14.70 0.34
C PRO A 276 0.43 -13.30 0.91
N GLN A 277 -0.64 -12.65 1.37
CA GLN A 277 -0.59 -11.32 1.98
C GLN A 277 0.12 -11.37 3.35
N PHE A 278 -0.21 -12.36 4.18
CA PHE A 278 0.48 -12.60 5.44
C PHE A 278 1.99 -12.83 5.24
N LEU A 279 2.36 -13.64 4.27
CA LEU A 279 3.77 -13.92 3.98
C LEU A 279 4.51 -12.70 3.44
N ALA A 280 3.88 -11.89 2.59
CA ALA A 280 4.46 -10.65 2.10
C ALA A 280 4.74 -9.68 3.27
N ASP A 281 3.77 -9.52 4.20
CA ASP A 281 3.90 -8.72 5.41
C ASP A 281 5.05 -9.25 6.31
N VAL A 282 5.13 -10.57 6.54
CA VAL A 282 6.22 -11.18 7.32
C VAL A 282 7.60 -10.88 6.71
N ILE A 283 7.73 -10.94 5.38
CA ILE A 283 8.97 -10.60 4.68
C ILE A 283 9.29 -9.11 4.87
N CYS A 284 8.32 -8.24 4.64
CA CYS A 284 8.51 -6.80 4.74
C CYS A 284 8.83 -6.33 6.17
N ARG A 285 8.28 -7.00 7.19
CA ARG A 285 8.59 -6.73 8.61
C ARG A 285 10.03 -7.04 9.02
N GLN A 286 10.80 -7.76 8.21
CA GLN A 286 12.24 -7.97 8.46
C GLN A 286 13.09 -6.75 8.10
N LEU A 287 12.55 -5.78 7.37
CA LEU A 287 13.29 -4.61 6.89
C LEU A 287 13.98 -3.81 8.02
N PRO A 288 13.34 -3.49 9.16
CA PRO A 288 14.01 -2.76 10.25
C PRO A 288 15.24 -3.50 10.80
N HIS A 289 15.17 -4.81 10.94
CA HIS A 289 16.29 -5.64 11.41
C HIS A 289 17.42 -5.69 10.40
N ALA A 290 17.10 -5.89 9.12
CA ALA A 290 18.08 -5.87 8.04
C ALA A 290 18.76 -4.50 7.93
N LEU A 291 18.00 -3.41 8.05
CA LEU A 291 18.53 -2.05 8.01
C LEU A 291 19.46 -1.77 9.20
N ALA A 292 19.09 -2.20 10.41
CA ALA A 292 19.93 -2.05 11.59
C ALA A 292 21.27 -2.78 11.43
N ALA A 293 21.25 -4.02 10.92
CA ALA A 293 22.47 -4.78 10.62
C ALA A 293 23.32 -4.11 9.53
N THR A 294 22.68 -3.57 8.49
CA THR A 294 23.38 -2.83 7.41
C THR A 294 24.04 -1.56 7.95
N ALA A 295 23.34 -0.79 8.78
CA ALA A 295 23.87 0.42 9.41
C ALA A 295 25.10 0.12 10.30
N GLU A 296 25.05 -0.97 11.06
CA GLU A 296 26.17 -1.40 11.90
C GLU A 296 27.36 -1.89 11.05
N GLY A 297 27.11 -2.67 10.01
CA GLY A 297 28.13 -3.08 9.04
C GLY A 297 28.82 -1.88 8.37
N ALA A 298 28.05 -0.89 7.95
CA ALA A 298 28.57 0.34 7.36
C ALA A 298 29.45 1.13 8.35
N ARG A 299 29.01 1.27 9.62
CA ARG A 299 29.82 1.89 10.68
C ARG A 299 31.14 1.18 10.86
N THR A 300 31.11 -0.14 10.98
CA THR A 300 32.30 -0.97 11.19
C THR A 300 33.29 -0.86 10.04
N SER A 301 32.79 -0.87 8.78
CA SER A 301 33.63 -0.70 7.59
C SER A 301 34.29 0.67 7.56
N LEU A 302 33.51 1.72 7.79
CA LEU A 302 34.03 3.09 7.77
C LEU A 302 35.02 3.37 8.91
N GLN A 303 34.85 2.74 10.09
CA GLN A 303 35.79 2.85 11.20
C GLN A 303 37.15 2.27 10.87
N ARG A 304 37.26 1.33 9.93
CA ARG A 304 38.52 0.76 9.46
C ARG A 304 39.25 1.63 8.46
N GLU A 305 38.53 2.45 7.71
CA GLU A 305 39.06 3.25 6.60
C GLU A 305 39.25 4.73 6.97
N PHE A 306 38.51 5.24 7.96
CA PHE A 306 38.48 6.65 8.33
C PHE A 306 38.79 6.86 9.81
N ASP A 307 39.08 8.12 10.18
CA ASP A 307 39.25 8.52 11.57
C ASP A 307 38.01 8.17 12.40
N LEU A 308 38.24 7.40 13.49
CA LEU A 308 37.20 6.93 14.39
C LEU A 308 36.33 8.07 14.93
N SER A 309 36.93 9.22 15.23
CA SER A 309 36.23 10.37 15.76
C SER A 309 35.23 10.97 14.76
N LEU A 310 35.58 10.97 13.47
CA LEU A 310 34.72 11.47 12.38
C LEU A 310 33.53 10.51 12.18
N VAL A 311 33.79 9.20 12.15
CA VAL A 311 32.74 8.19 11.99
C VAL A 311 31.76 8.21 13.17
N GLN A 312 32.28 8.31 14.40
CA GLN A 312 31.43 8.42 15.59
C GLN A 312 30.59 9.69 15.62
N ARG A 313 31.13 10.81 15.13
CA ARG A 313 30.40 12.09 15.08
C ARG A 313 29.21 12.06 14.13
N TYR A 314 29.32 11.39 12.99
CA TYR A 314 28.28 11.40 11.96
C TYR A 314 27.41 10.15 11.95
N LEU A 315 27.99 8.99 12.25
CA LEU A 315 27.31 7.69 12.16
C LEU A 315 27.19 6.97 13.51
N GLY A 316 27.68 7.57 14.58
CA GLY A 316 27.50 7.04 15.93
C GLY A 316 26.00 6.93 16.29
N PRO A 317 25.62 6.06 17.23
CA PRO A 317 24.23 5.96 17.68
C PRO A 317 23.78 7.30 18.25
N TYR A 318 22.57 7.74 17.90
CA TYR A 318 22.01 9.00 18.37
C TYR A 318 21.83 9.05 19.90
N ARG A 319 21.67 7.88 20.52
CA ARG A 319 21.71 7.71 22.00
C ARG A 319 22.47 6.44 22.29
N THR A 320 23.45 6.51 23.18
CA THR A 320 24.02 5.31 23.79
C THR A 320 22.90 4.56 24.50
N PRO A 321 22.68 3.27 24.23
CA PRO A 321 21.76 2.47 25.05
C PRO A 321 22.20 2.58 26.50
N ARG A 322 21.29 2.95 27.39
CA ARG A 322 21.51 2.89 28.85
C ARG A 322 21.38 1.45 29.31
#